data_206eb103f4cefd28a67daf4e89eb830f
#
_entry.id   206eb103f4cefd28a67daf4e89eb830f
#
_cell.length_a   1.000
_cell.length_b   1.000
_cell.length_c   1.000
_cell.angle_alpha   90.00
_cell.angle_beta   90.00
_cell.angle_gamma   90.00
#
_symmetry.space_group_name_H-M   'P 1'
#
loop_
_entity.id
_entity.type
_entity.pdbx_description
1 polymer ?
#
loop_
_entity_poly.entity_id
_entity_poly.type
_entity_poly.pdbx_seq_one_letter_code
_entity_poly.pdbx_strand_id
1 'polypeptide(L)'
;MFYLGGMNMETLNQEQVLEEVLVDEWYDTEKEKPIFFFIKRCIDIILSLLGLIILSPVFLLIAILIKKEDHGNVFYKHKRIGHMNKDIYIYKFRSMTNKYKTFDEFYQTLSIEQKEEWDENFKLENDPRITKIGNFLRKTSLDELPQIINILKGDMSFVGPRPERPEFIAKAVEDIPEFVLRTKVKAGLTGYAQVYGKYNT
;
A
#
# COMPACT_ATOMS: atom_id res chain seq x y z
N MET A 1 -7.88 -14.05 -25.98
CA MET A 1 -9.26 -13.54 -26.06
C MET A 1 -10.04 -14.23 -24.96
N PHE A 2 -10.18 -13.56 -23.82
CA PHE A 2 -10.85 -14.12 -22.64
C PHE A 2 -12.23 -13.49 -22.51
N TYR A 3 -13.26 -14.30 -22.38
CA TYR A 3 -14.63 -13.89 -22.09
C TYR A 3 -14.93 -14.22 -20.63
N LEU A 4 -15.24 -13.21 -19.83
CA LEU A 4 -15.91 -13.35 -18.54
C LEU A 4 -17.33 -12.80 -18.71
N GLY A 5 -18.34 -13.62 -18.44
CA GLY A 5 -19.75 -13.19 -18.44
C GLY A 5 -20.33 -12.70 -19.78
N GLY A 6 -19.69 -13.01 -20.94
CA GLY A 6 -20.22 -12.67 -22.27
C GLY A 6 -19.88 -11.27 -22.80
N MET A 7 -19.05 -10.46 -22.10
CA MET A 7 -18.58 -9.17 -22.59
C MET A 7 -17.09 -9.21 -23.01
N ASN A 8 -16.73 -8.35 -23.97
CA ASN A 8 -15.35 -8.23 -24.44
C ASN A 8 -14.57 -7.29 -23.51
N MET A 9 -13.58 -7.80 -22.81
CA MET A 9 -12.73 -7.05 -21.87
C MET A 9 -11.99 -5.87 -22.51
N GLU A 10 -11.80 -5.87 -23.83
CA GLU A 10 -11.12 -4.79 -24.56
C GLU A 10 -11.92 -3.47 -24.63
N THR A 11 -13.21 -3.50 -24.26
CA THR A 11 -14.11 -2.33 -24.33
C THR A 11 -14.39 -1.67 -22.97
N LEU A 12 -13.93 -2.28 -21.88
CA LEU A 12 -14.19 -1.78 -20.52
C LEU A 12 -13.09 -0.79 -20.10
N ASN A 13 -13.48 0.30 -19.44
CA ASN A 13 -12.51 1.16 -18.78
C ASN A 13 -11.97 0.48 -17.50
N GLN A 14 -10.85 0.98 -16.94
CA GLN A 14 -10.18 0.36 -15.78
C GLN A 14 -11.09 0.19 -14.56
N GLU A 15 -12.04 1.11 -14.33
CA GLU A 15 -13.00 1.01 -13.23
C GLU A 15 -14.05 -0.07 -13.50
N GLN A 16 -14.52 -0.19 -14.74
CA GLN A 16 -15.49 -1.22 -15.15
C GLN A 16 -14.89 -2.63 -15.13
N VAL A 17 -13.61 -2.79 -15.52
CA VAL A 17 -12.89 -4.07 -15.40
C VAL A 17 -12.76 -4.47 -13.92
N LEU A 18 -12.45 -3.52 -13.05
CA LEU A 18 -12.40 -3.77 -11.61
C LEU A 18 -13.79 -4.12 -11.06
N GLU A 19 -14.86 -3.44 -11.47
CA GLU A 19 -16.21 -3.76 -11.03
C GLU A 19 -16.71 -5.10 -11.55
N GLU A 20 -16.50 -5.44 -12.80
CA GLU A 20 -17.00 -6.68 -13.41
C GLU A 20 -16.24 -7.94 -12.98
N VAL A 21 -14.91 -7.85 -12.88
CA VAL A 21 -14.09 -8.94 -12.30
C VAL A 21 -14.41 -9.13 -10.82
N LEU A 22 -15.05 -8.14 -10.17
CA LEU A 22 -15.34 -8.11 -8.75
C LEU A 22 -16.76 -8.60 -8.40
N VAL A 23 -17.70 -8.65 -9.34
CA VAL A 23 -19.12 -8.95 -9.04
C VAL A 23 -19.47 -10.43 -9.12
N ASP A 24 -18.79 -11.23 -9.96
CA ASP A 24 -19.08 -12.65 -10.06
C ASP A 24 -18.25 -13.51 -9.09
N GLU A 25 -18.93 -14.01 -8.05
CA GLU A 25 -18.43 -15.01 -7.09
C GLU A 25 -17.35 -14.59 -6.10
N TRP A 26 -17.49 -13.42 -5.47
CA TRP A 26 -16.61 -13.05 -4.36
C TRP A 26 -16.95 -13.85 -3.09
N TYR A 27 -16.27 -14.96 -2.94
CA TYR A 27 -16.21 -15.69 -1.69
C TYR A 27 -15.41 -14.86 -0.66
N ASP A 28 -16.12 -14.34 0.33
CA ASP A 28 -15.48 -13.73 1.51
C ASP A 28 -14.86 -14.83 2.37
N THR A 29 -13.57 -15.06 2.21
CA THR A 29 -12.84 -16.10 2.96
C THR A 29 -12.94 -15.91 4.47
N GLU A 30 -13.16 -14.68 4.96
CA GLU A 30 -13.37 -14.42 6.39
C GLU A 30 -14.68 -15.01 6.89
N LYS A 31 -15.73 -15.03 6.05
CA LYS A 31 -17.02 -15.64 6.40
C LYS A 31 -16.99 -17.16 6.39
N GLU A 32 -16.14 -17.78 5.57
CA GLU A 32 -16.00 -19.24 5.54
C GLU A 32 -15.31 -19.81 6.78
N LYS A 33 -14.37 -19.05 7.38
CA LYS A 33 -13.56 -19.50 8.51
C LYS A 33 -13.67 -18.53 9.70
N PRO A 34 -14.87 -18.28 10.22
CA PRO A 34 -15.09 -17.18 11.16
C PRO A 34 -14.28 -17.33 12.44
N ILE A 35 -14.13 -18.54 12.98
CA ILE A 35 -13.36 -18.81 14.20
C ILE A 35 -11.88 -18.48 13.98
N PHE A 36 -11.32 -18.91 12.85
CA PHE A 36 -9.92 -18.61 12.50
C PHE A 36 -9.68 -17.10 12.41
N PHE A 37 -10.53 -16.38 11.67
CA PHE A 37 -10.36 -14.94 11.49
C PHE A 37 -10.67 -14.17 12.78
N PHE A 38 -11.56 -14.65 13.64
CA PHE A 38 -11.76 -14.07 14.95
C PHE A 38 -10.50 -14.18 15.83
N ILE A 39 -9.91 -15.39 15.93
CA ILE A 39 -8.65 -15.59 16.67
C ILE A 39 -7.53 -14.74 16.09
N LYS A 40 -7.39 -14.75 14.77
CA LYS A 40 -6.42 -13.89 14.05
C LYS A 40 -6.61 -12.41 14.40
N ARG A 41 -7.86 -11.93 14.45
CA ARG A 41 -8.17 -10.55 14.81
C ARG A 41 -7.78 -10.22 16.25
N CYS A 42 -8.03 -11.12 17.19
CA CYS A 42 -7.58 -10.95 18.58
C CYS A 42 -6.06 -10.83 18.67
N ILE A 43 -5.32 -11.68 17.94
CA ILE A 43 -3.86 -11.62 17.87
C ILE A 43 -3.40 -10.30 17.25
N ASP A 44 -3.99 -9.87 16.13
CA ASP A 44 -3.69 -8.60 15.48
C ASP A 44 -3.86 -7.40 16.44
N ILE A 45 -4.93 -7.37 17.23
CA ILE A 45 -5.20 -6.33 18.21
C ILE A 45 -4.14 -6.33 19.32
N ILE A 46 -3.90 -7.51 19.93
CA ILE A 46 -2.95 -7.64 21.04
C ILE A 46 -1.56 -7.22 20.60
N LEU A 47 -1.07 -7.77 19.48
CA LEU A 47 0.26 -7.44 18.97
C LEU A 47 0.37 -5.97 18.54
N SER A 48 -0.70 -5.37 17.99
CA SER A 48 -0.71 -3.95 17.62
C SER A 48 -0.60 -3.06 18.87
N LEU A 49 -1.34 -3.35 19.93
CA LEU A 49 -1.28 -2.59 21.17
C LEU A 49 0.11 -2.69 21.83
N LEU A 50 0.64 -3.91 21.93
CA LEU A 50 1.99 -4.13 22.45
C LEU A 50 3.04 -3.43 21.58
N GLY A 51 2.93 -3.57 20.25
CA GLY A 51 3.84 -2.92 19.30
C GLY A 51 3.81 -1.40 19.42
N LEU A 52 2.65 -0.77 19.54
CA LEU A 52 2.53 0.69 19.71
C LEU A 52 3.15 1.15 21.03
N ILE A 53 2.97 0.40 22.12
CA ILE A 53 3.59 0.74 23.43
C ILE A 53 5.11 0.62 23.34
N ILE A 54 5.63 -0.52 22.87
CA ILE A 54 7.07 -0.81 22.81
C ILE A 54 7.78 0.15 21.84
N LEU A 55 7.18 0.42 20.68
CA LEU A 55 7.76 1.27 19.64
C LEU A 55 7.49 2.76 19.84
N SER A 56 6.71 3.15 20.87
CA SER A 56 6.38 4.57 21.11
C SER A 56 7.61 5.49 21.21
N PRO A 57 8.75 5.12 21.84
CA PRO A 57 9.95 5.96 21.85
C PRO A 57 10.54 6.14 20.44
N VAL A 58 10.51 5.06 19.63
CA VAL A 58 10.99 5.09 18.23
C VAL A 58 10.10 6.01 17.39
N PHE A 59 8.77 5.91 17.54
CA PHE A 59 7.82 6.80 16.87
C PHE A 59 8.08 8.27 17.23
N LEU A 60 8.30 8.56 18.50
CA LEU A 60 8.60 9.91 18.95
C LEU A 60 9.92 10.43 18.36
N LEU A 61 10.98 9.61 18.38
CA LEU A 61 12.26 9.99 17.81
C LEU A 61 12.14 10.30 16.31
N ILE A 62 11.51 9.40 15.53
CA ILE A 62 11.29 9.61 14.10
C ILE A 62 10.45 10.86 13.85
N ALA A 63 9.39 11.08 14.64
CA ALA A 63 8.56 12.28 14.53
C ALA A 63 9.36 13.56 14.72
N ILE A 64 10.24 13.61 15.73
CA ILE A 64 11.13 14.74 15.99
C ILE A 64 12.10 14.97 14.81
N LEU A 65 12.71 13.90 14.28
CA LEU A 65 13.64 14.00 13.16
C LEU A 65 12.95 14.55 11.90
N ILE A 66 11.76 14.03 11.55
CA ILE A 66 10.97 14.54 10.41
C ILE A 66 10.61 16.02 10.62
N LYS A 67 10.17 16.39 11.82
CA LYS A 67 9.82 17.77 12.14
C LYS A 67 11.02 18.73 12.07
N LYS A 68 12.20 18.28 12.44
CA LYS A 68 13.42 19.10 12.35
C LYS A 68 13.91 19.31 10.92
N GLU A 69 13.61 18.38 10.00
CA GLU A 69 14.09 18.44 8.63
C GLU A 69 13.34 19.49 7.78
N ASP A 70 12.00 19.52 7.85
CA ASP A 70 11.20 20.42 6.99
C ASP A 70 9.90 20.94 7.65
N HIS A 71 9.73 20.78 8.95
CA HIS A 71 8.58 21.25 9.76
C HIS A 71 7.19 20.74 9.31
N GLY A 72 7.10 19.84 8.31
CA GLY A 72 5.85 19.35 7.77
C GLY A 72 5.18 18.26 8.63
N ASN A 73 4.14 17.61 8.09
CA ASN A 73 3.42 16.53 8.77
C ASN A 73 4.31 15.31 8.99
N VAL A 74 4.21 14.68 10.16
CA VAL A 74 4.95 13.46 10.51
C VAL A 74 4.44 12.26 9.72
N PHE A 75 3.12 12.16 9.57
CA PHE A 75 2.46 11.04 8.91
C PHE A 75 1.98 11.42 7.51
N TYR A 76 2.05 10.45 6.63
CA TYR A 76 1.48 10.47 5.29
C TYR A 76 0.45 9.34 5.16
N LYS A 77 -0.66 9.61 4.46
CA LYS A 77 -1.69 8.62 4.15
C LYS A 77 -1.61 8.29 2.67
N HIS A 78 -1.58 7.01 2.35
CA HIS A 78 -1.54 6.54 0.97
C HIS A 78 -2.73 5.63 0.67
N LYS A 79 -3.48 5.95 -0.38
CA LYS A 79 -4.60 5.14 -0.84
C LYS A 79 -4.10 3.79 -1.36
N ARG A 80 -4.74 2.71 -0.94
CA ARG A 80 -4.46 1.32 -1.33
C ARG A 80 -5.77 0.55 -1.45
N ILE A 81 -5.69 -0.60 -2.12
CA ILE A 81 -6.79 -1.54 -2.17
C ILE A 81 -6.64 -2.54 -1.02
N GLY A 82 -7.69 -2.71 -0.23
CA GLY A 82 -7.77 -3.61 0.92
C GLY A 82 -8.70 -4.79 0.70
N HIS A 83 -9.24 -5.33 1.81
CA HIS A 83 -10.17 -6.46 1.81
C HIS A 83 -11.44 -6.16 1.00
N MET A 84 -11.86 -7.14 0.21
CA MET A 84 -13.04 -7.04 -0.67
C MET A 84 -13.00 -5.78 -1.54
N ASN A 85 -11.82 -5.49 -2.06
CA ASN A 85 -11.55 -4.39 -2.97
C ASN A 85 -11.90 -2.99 -2.44
N LYS A 86 -12.03 -2.84 -1.12
CA LYS A 86 -12.34 -1.56 -0.51
C LYS A 86 -11.10 -0.67 -0.46
N ASP A 87 -11.29 0.61 -0.74
CA ASP A 87 -10.25 1.60 -0.52
C ASP A 87 -9.86 1.67 0.95
N ILE A 88 -8.58 1.56 1.22
CA ILE A 88 -7.99 1.81 2.54
C ILE A 88 -6.92 2.89 2.46
N TYR A 89 -6.70 3.60 3.56
CA TYR A 89 -5.63 4.60 3.66
C TYR A 89 -4.57 4.11 4.64
N ILE A 90 -3.44 3.61 4.11
CA ILE A 90 -2.33 3.16 4.96
C ILE A 90 -1.54 4.35 5.49
N TYR A 91 -1.16 4.26 6.77
CA TYR A 91 -0.32 5.25 7.41
C TYR A 91 1.16 4.91 7.20
N LYS A 92 1.94 5.93 6.88
CA LYS A 92 3.40 5.86 6.81
C LYS A 92 4.01 7.07 7.50
N PHE A 93 5.26 6.96 7.95
CA PHE A 93 6.05 8.15 8.20
C PHE A 93 6.33 8.85 6.88
N ARG A 94 6.26 10.17 6.90
CA ARG A 94 6.57 10.97 5.73
C ARG A 94 8.07 10.89 5.42
N SER A 95 8.38 10.51 4.18
CA SER A 95 9.73 10.36 3.67
C SER A 95 10.06 11.31 2.51
N MET A 96 9.11 12.17 2.13
CA MET A 96 9.24 13.12 1.05
C MET A 96 8.99 14.55 1.54
N THR A 97 9.63 15.54 0.92
CA THR A 97 9.46 16.97 1.22
C THR A 97 8.05 17.47 0.86
N ASN A 98 7.58 18.48 1.59
CA ASN A 98 6.35 19.22 1.28
C ASN A 98 6.61 20.42 0.32
N LYS A 99 7.77 20.48 -0.32
CA LYS A 99 8.12 21.61 -1.20
C LYS A 99 7.12 21.79 -2.34
N TYR A 100 6.59 20.70 -2.87
CA TYR A 100 5.65 20.71 -4.00
C TYR A 100 4.23 20.51 -3.48
N LYS A 101 3.28 21.34 -3.89
CA LYS A 101 1.86 21.26 -3.48
C LYS A 101 1.09 20.22 -4.26
N THR A 102 1.47 20.01 -5.53
CA THR A 102 0.85 19.04 -6.43
C THR A 102 1.90 18.19 -7.11
N PHE A 103 1.48 17.06 -7.65
CA PHE A 103 2.34 16.22 -8.48
C PHE A 103 2.77 16.96 -9.75
N ASP A 104 1.86 17.71 -10.38
CA ASP A 104 2.14 18.46 -11.61
C ASP A 104 3.25 19.51 -11.39
N GLU A 105 3.21 20.23 -10.25
CA GLU A 105 4.26 21.18 -9.88
C GLU A 105 5.63 20.49 -9.78
N PHE A 106 5.69 19.30 -9.20
CA PHE A 106 6.89 18.48 -9.15
C PHE A 106 7.32 17.99 -10.54
N TYR A 107 6.39 17.41 -11.33
CA TYR A 107 6.65 16.83 -12.63
C TYR A 107 7.23 17.85 -13.61
N GLN A 108 6.81 19.12 -13.53
CA GLN A 108 7.38 20.22 -14.34
C GLN A 108 8.85 20.52 -14.00
N THR A 109 9.34 20.14 -12.81
CA THR A 109 10.74 20.35 -12.42
C THR A 109 11.69 19.24 -12.90
N LEU A 110 11.14 18.12 -13.41
CA LEU A 110 11.92 16.97 -13.85
C LEU A 110 12.61 17.24 -15.20
N SER A 111 13.80 16.66 -15.37
CA SER A 111 14.45 16.58 -16.68
C SER A 111 13.67 15.69 -17.64
N ILE A 112 14.01 15.70 -18.94
CA ILE A 112 13.37 14.86 -19.94
C ILE A 112 13.56 13.38 -19.56
N GLU A 113 14.78 12.97 -19.21
CA GLU A 113 15.12 11.60 -18.84
C GLU A 113 14.36 11.15 -17.58
N GLN A 114 14.21 12.05 -16.60
CA GLN A 114 13.45 11.76 -15.39
C GLN A 114 11.95 11.63 -15.65
N LYS A 115 11.41 12.35 -16.63
CA LYS A 115 10.00 12.20 -17.04
C LYS A 115 9.78 10.86 -17.72
N GLU A 116 10.67 10.47 -18.63
CA GLU A 116 10.63 9.15 -19.28
C GLU A 116 10.71 8.02 -18.24
N GLU A 117 11.66 8.09 -17.30
CA GLU A 117 11.78 7.12 -16.20
C GLU A 117 10.51 7.04 -15.35
N TRP A 118 9.90 8.20 -15.04
CA TRP A 118 8.66 8.26 -14.28
C TRP A 118 7.48 7.65 -15.03
N ASP A 119 7.32 7.95 -16.30
CA ASP A 119 6.20 7.50 -17.13
C ASP A 119 6.24 5.98 -17.36
N GLU A 120 7.45 5.38 -17.39
CA GLU A 120 7.62 3.94 -17.46
C GLU A 120 7.39 3.22 -16.13
N ASN A 121 7.95 3.76 -15.03
CA ASN A 121 8.10 3.04 -13.77
C ASN A 121 7.25 3.59 -12.62
N PHE A 122 6.61 4.76 -12.79
CA PHE A 122 5.91 5.53 -11.74
C PHE A 122 6.78 5.78 -10.50
N LYS A 123 8.09 5.78 -10.66
CA LYS A 123 9.10 6.08 -9.63
C LYS A 123 10.37 6.63 -10.29
N LEU A 124 11.18 7.35 -9.51
CA LEU A 124 12.52 7.75 -9.89
C LEU A 124 13.52 7.00 -9.01
N GLU A 125 14.64 6.57 -9.59
CA GLU A 125 15.74 5.96 -8.83
C GLU A 125 16.33 6.98 -7.85
N ASN A 126 16.53 8.22 -8.32
CA ASN A 126 17.02 9.33 -7.52
C ASN A 126 15.92 10.41 -7.40
N ASP A 127 14.89 10.12 -6.62
CA ASP A 127 13.75 11.04 -6.43
C ASP A 127 14.15 12.23 -5.56
N PRO A 128 14.21 13.47 -6.10
CA PRO A 128 14.65 14.66 -5.35
C PRO A 128 13.67 15.07 -4.24
N ARG A 129 12.48 14.48 -4.19
CA ARG A 129 11.52 14.71 -3.09
C ARG A 129 11.91 13.96 -1.82
N ILE A 130 12.71 12.88 -1.93
CA ILE A 130 13.09 12.07 -0.77
C ILE A 130 14.03 12.88 0.12
N THR A 131 13.64 13.07 1.39
CA THR A 131 14.47 13.76 2.37
C THR A 131 15.60 12.85 2.86
N LYS A 132 16.62 13.39 3.55
CA LYS A 132 17.71 12.58 4.11
C LYS A 132 17.19 11.57 5.12
N ILE A 133 16.33 12.00 6.03
CA ILE A 133 15.64 11.12 6.99
C ILE A 133 14.73 10.14 6.24
N GLY A 134 14.00 10.61 5.22
CA GLY A 134 13.14 9.77 4.39
C GLY A 134 13.91 8.64 3.70
N ASN A 135 15.11 8.89 3.20
CA ASN A 135 15.96 7.86 2.60
C ASN A 135 16.37 6.78 3.62
N PHE A 136 16.76 7.20 4.84
CA PHE A 136 17.05 6.25 5.93
C PHE A 136 15.81 5.42 6.28
N LEU A 137 14.64 6.06 6.46
CA LEU A 137 13.40 5.37 6.80
C LEU A 137 13.00 4.33 5.75
N ARG A 138 13.12 4.67 4.46
CA ARG A 138 12.83 3.75 3.35
C ARG A 138 13.79 2.56 3.29
N LYS A 139 15.09 2.81 3.41
CA LYS A 139 16.11 1.74 3.42
C LYS A 139 15.94 0.76 4.57
N THR A 140 15.42 1.21 5.69
CA THR A 140 15.17 0.40 6.89
C THR A 140 13.72 -0.08 7.01
N SER A 141 12.84 0.30 6.07
CA SER A 141 11.39 0.05 6.13
C SER A 141 10.70 0.61 7.39
N LEU A 142 11.36 1.49 8.13
CA LEU A 142 10.79 2.12 9.32
C LEU A 142 9.65 3.09 8.96
N ASP A 143 9.61 3.58 7.72
CA ASP A 143 8.48 4.40 7.22
C ASP A 143 7.15 3.65 7.26
N GLU A 144 7.14 2.32 7.26
CA GLU A 144 5.94 1.49 7.27
C GLU A 144 5.42 1.16 8.69
N LEU A 145 6.20 1.43 9.76
CA LEU A 145 5.77 1.15 11.13
C LEU A 145 4.37 1.71 11.50
N PRO A 146 3.95 2.92 11.04
CA PRO A 146 2.62 3.42 11.35
C PRO A 146 1.46 2.57 10.83
N GLN A 147 1.70 1.59 9.93
CA GLN A 147 0.67 0.65 9.49
C GLN A 147 0.15 -0.24 10.64
N ILE A 148 0.88 -0.34 11.76
CA ILE A 148 0.37 -0.97 13.00
C ILE A 148 -0.97 -0.31 13.44
N ILE A 149 -1.15 0.99 13.19
CA ILE A 149 -2.42 1.69 13.45
C ILE A 149 -3.52 1.18 12.52
N ASN A 150 -3.21 0.88 11.25
CA ASN A 150 -4.18 0.28 10.33
C ASN A 150 -4.57 -1.14 10.77
N ILE A 151 -3.61 -1.91 11.29
CA ILE A 151 -3.90 -3.25 11.83
C ILE A 151 -4.83 -3.14 13.04
N LEU A 152 -4.52 -2.23 13.97
CA LEU A 152 -5.36 -2.00 15.15
C LEU A 152 -6.78 -1.56 14.76
N LYS A 153 -6.94 -0.70 13.76
CA LYS A 153 -8.23 -0.28 13.22
C LYS A 153 -9.00 -1.41 12.51
N GLY A 154 -8.29 -2.42 11.98
CA GLY A 154 -8.87 -3.54 11.25
C GLY A 154 -8.87 -3.38 9.73
N ASP A 155 -8.25 -2.32 9.21
CA ASP A 155 -8.05 -2.12 7.77
C ASP A 155 -7.03 -3.12 7.20
N MET A 156 -6.09 -3.56 8.04
CA MET A 156 -4.99 -4.48 7.71
C MET A 156 -4.84 -5.58 8.77
N SER A 157 -3.94 -6.52 8.52
CA SER A 157 -3.47 -7.55 9.43
C SER A 157 -1.94 -7.58 9.47
N PHE A 158 -1.32 -8.25 10.45
CA PHE A 158 0.13 -8.47 10.39
C PHE A 158 0.51 -9.32 9.19
N VAL A 159 -0.23 -10.40 8.94
CA VAL A 159 0.06 -11.33 7.84
C VAL A 159 -1.05 -11.28 6.80
N GLY A 160 -0.68 -10.99 5.56
CA GLY A 160 -1.56 -10.92 4.42
C GLY A 160 -0.83 -10.44 3.16
N PRO A 161 -1.49 -10.39 2.01
CA PRO A 161 -0.92 -9.82 0.79
C PRO A 161 -0.57 -8.34 0.98
N ARG A 162 0.53 -7.89 0.36
CA ARG A 162 0.91 -6.46 0.40
C ARG A 162 -0.19 -5.61 -0.22
N PRO A 163 -0.63 -4.51 0.44
CA PRO A 163 -1.61 -3.62 -0.15
C PRO A 163 -1.02 -2.85 -1.33
N GLU A 164 -1.63 -3.01 -2.50
CA GLU A 164 -1.16 -2.37 -3.73
C GLU A 164 -1.98 -1.13 -4.09
N ARG A 165 -1.42 -0.26 -4.94
CA ARG A 165 -2.12 0.90 -5.49
C ARG A 165 -3.18 0.45 -6.49
N PRO A 166 -4.32 1.17 -6.62
CA PRO A 166 -5.35 0.85 -7.60
C PRO A 166 -4.80 0.66 -9.01
N GLU A 167 -3.90 1.56 -9.44
CA GLU A 167 -3.31 1.57 -10.78
C GLU A 167 -2.47 0.31 -11.03
N PHE A 168 -1.76 -0.18 -10.00
CA PHE A 168 -0.98 -1.41 -10.11
C PHE A 168 -1.86 -2.65 -10.21
N ILE A 169 -2.96 -2.70 -9.46
CA ILE A 169 -3.90 -3.82 -9.53
C ILE A 169 -4.54 -3.85 -10.91
N ALA A 170 -5.01 -2.69 -11.41
CA ALA A 170 -5.61 -2.60 -12.74
C ALA A 170 -4.66 -3.14 -13.82
N LYS A 171 -3.40 -2.68 -13.83
CA LYS A 171 -2.41 -3.17 -14.80
C LYS A 171 -2.07 -4.66 -14.62
N ALA A 172 -1.94 -5.13 -13.38
CA ALA A 172 -1.59 -6.52 -13.12
C ALA A 172 -2.71 -7.51 -13.49
N VAL A 173 -3.97 -7.10 -13.38
CA VAL A 173 -5.14 -7.91 -13.76
C VAL A 173 -5.24 -8.07 -15.28
N GLU A 174 -4.71 -7.15 -16.09
CA GLU A 174 -4.65 -7.31 -17.54
C GLU A 174 -3.81 -8.53 -17.95
N ASP A 175 -2.68 -8.77 -17.24
CA ASP A 175 -1.79 -9.91 -17.52
C ASP A 175 -2.17 -11.15 -16.69
N ILE A 176 -2.64 -10.97 -15.46
CA ILE A 176 -2.93 -12.03 -14.49
C ILE A 176 -4.28 -11.71 -13.81
N PRO A 177 -5.41 -12.14 -14.39
CA PRO A 177 -6.75 -11.88 -13.83
C PRO A 177 -6.90 -12.30 -12.37
N GLU A 178 -6.26 -13.41 -11.96
CA GLU A 178 -6.29 -13.92 -10.58
C GLU A 178 -5.57 -13.02 -9.58
N PHE A 179 -4.83 -12.01 -10.03
CA PHE A 179 -4.13 -11.08 -9.14
C PHE A 179 -5.09 -10.36 -8.19
N VAL A 180 -6.33 -10.17 -8.61
CA VAL A 180 -7.39 -9.59 -7.79
C VAL A 180 -7.75 -10.45 -6.57
N LEU A 181 -7.55 -11.78 -6.62
CA LEU A 181 -7.87 -12.70 -5.52
C LEU A 181 -7.12 -12.38 -4.22
N ARG A 182 -6.05 -11.62 -4.31
CA ARG A 182 -5.31 -11.12 -3.14
C ARG A 182 -6.17 -10.30 -2.18
N THR A 183 -7.25 -9.71 -2.66
CA THR A 183 -8.15 -8.87 -1.86
C THR A 183 -9.23 -9.66 -1.12
N LYS A 184 -9.32 -11.00 -1.30
CA LYS A 184 -10.23 -11.89 -0.55
C LYS A 184 -9.91 -11.98 0.94
N VAL A 185 -8.74 -11.49 1.35
CA VAL A 185 -8.31 -11.40 2.74
C VAL A 185 -7.75 -10.01 3.01
N LYS A 186 -7.65 -9.63 4.30
CA LYS A 186 -7.05 -8.33 4.66
C LYS A 186 -5.60 -8.24 4.19
N ALA A 187 -5.25 -7.07 3.68
CA ALA A 187 -3.88 -6.74 3.35
C ALA A 187 -2.97 -6.86 4.58
N GLY A 188 -1.74 -7.32 4.39
CA GLY A 188 -0.77 -7.55 5.45
C GLY A 188 0.38 -6.55 5.47
N LEU A 189 0.92 -6.31 6.68
CA LEU A 189 2.19 -5.63 6.87
C LEU A 189 3.34 -6.52 6.36
N THR A 190 3.21 -7.82 6.55
CA THR A 190 4.09 -8.84 5.98
C THR A 190 3.26 -9.95 5.33
N GLY A 191 3.91 -10.76 4.49
CA GLY A 191 3.25 -11.88 3.81
C GLY A 191 4.24 -12.73 3.03
N TYR A 192 3.76 -13.84 2.49
CA TYR A 192 4.58 -14.82 1.80
C TYR A 192 5.47 -14.20 0.70
N ALA A 193 4.89 -13.38 -0.16
CA ALA A 193 5.63 -12.73 -1.24
C ALA A 193 6.67 -11.72 -0.73
N GLN A 194 6.44 -11.08 0.42
CA GLN A 194 7.39 -10.15 1.03
C GLN A 194 8.56 -10.87 1.72
N VAL A 195 8.35 -12.11 2.19
CA VAL A 195 9.39 -12.90 2.89
C VAL A 195 10.23 -13.72 1.91
N TYR A 196 9.59 -14.30 0.89
CA TYR A 196 10.24 -15.23 -0.05
C TYR A 196 10.38 -14.66 -1.46
N GLY A 197 9.66 -13.60 -1.80
CA GLY A 197 9.78 -12.93 -3.08
C GLY A 197 11.10 -12.17 -3.20
N LYS A 198 11.68 -12.15 -4.41
CA LYS A 198 12.78 -11.23 -4.69
C LYS A 198 12.19 -9.82 -4.74
N TYR A 199 12.48 -8.99 -3.74
CA TYR A 199 12.25 -7.57 -3.83
C TYR A 199 13.19 -7.01 -4.89
N ASN A 200 12.67 -6.66 -6.06
CA ASN A 200 13.31 -5.68 -6.91
C ASN A 200 13.02 -4.31 -6.28
N THR A 201 13.93 -3.88 -5.41
CA THR A 201 13.96 -2.51 -4.87
C THR A 201 14.41 -1.55 -5.95
#